data_87e0f1abffd0d55f3137c8d7906e143f
#
_entry.id   87e0f1abffd0d55f3137c8d7906e143f
#
_cell.length_a   1.000
_cell.length_b   1.000
_cell.length_c   1.000
_cell.angle_alpha   90.00
_cell.angle_beta   90.00
_cell.angle_gamma   90.00
#
_symmetry.space_group_name_H-M   'P 1'
#
loop_
_entity.id
_entity.type
_entity.pdbx_description
1 polymer ?
#
loop_
_entity_poly.entity_id
_entity_poly.type
_entity_poly.pdbx_seq_one_letter_code
_entity_poly.pdbx_strand_id
1 'polypeptide(L)'
;MKKLLVLLMATMILSSGIAFAGAYTGPTVMARIASEEIEGDFMTVWANKFADHMKEWSDGKIVFEVYPYGTLGATGDINELAQMGVVQCVFSDYAWISAFVPQAQVLALNYIFPTEQVPQTLDWMMKNGDFMPLMTKHFADNGLVPAAIMFEGWQWLSTKEPVNSLSDFKGTKIRVMGSKLLVEDYKAYGASPTPMSYGEVYSGLQMGLIDGQVNPLFAIYSMKFFEVQNHLTQLKSEPFLGIPAFNKDFFDGLTKEAQAEIIKFWQDAIIPAGEWITARNQSDGEKMKKEKPSLMFHTLDDAAVAEFKAQAETVYPKYVEIGGKGSQKMLDTLLKDIADAKKALGVK
;
A
#
# COMPACT_ATOMS: atom_id res chain seq x y z
N MET A 1 -62.57 -53.28 18.17
CA MET A 1 -61.37 -53.15 18.97
C MET A 1 -60.21 -52.82 18.00
N LYS A 2 -59.92 -51.57 17.80
CA LYS A 2 -58.86 -51.11 16.89
C LYS A 2 -57.64 -50.72 17.69
N LYS A 3 -56.53 -51.40 17.51
CA LYS A 3 -55.26 -51.10 18.16
C LYS A 3 -54.61 -49.96 17.36
N LEU A 4 -54.39 -48.85 18.01
CA LEU A 4 -53.67 -47.69 17.50
C LEU A 4 -52.15 -47.89 17.70
N LEU A 5 -51.41 -48.04 16.61
CA LEU A 5 -49.97 -48.14 16.62
C LEU A 5 -49.37 -46.70 16.56
N VAL A 6 -48.78 -46.25 17.62
CA VAL A 6 -48.06 -44.97 17.66
C VAL A 6 -46.61 -45.21 17.22
N LEU A 7 -46.27 -44.70 16.03
CA LEU A 7 -44.89 -44.69 15.48
C LEU A 7 -44.16 -43.47 15.99
N LEU A 8 -43.21 -43.66 16.92
CA LEU A 8 -42.28 -42.62 17.39
C LEU A 8 -41.16 -42.47 16.33
N MET A 9 -41.26 -41.38 15.52
CA MET A 9 -40.13 -40.94 14.70
C MET A 9 -39.14 -40.18 15.59
N ALA A 10 -38.03 -40.81 15.90
CA ALA A 10 -36.88 -40.11 16.49
C ALA A 10 -36.17 -39.32 15.41
N THR A 11 -36.37 -38.01 15.38
CA THR A 11 -35.58 -37.08 14.58
C THR A 11 -34.21 -36.93 15.22
N MET A 12 -33.22 -37.62 14.64
CA MET A 12 -31.81 -37.34 14.90
C MET A 12 -31.46 -35.98 14.30
N ILE A 13 -31.40 -34.96 15.15
CA ILE A 13 -30.78 -33.67 14.80
C ILE A 13 -29.28 -33.93 14.76
N LEU A 14 -28.74 -34.14 13.54
CA LEU A 14 -27.30 -33.96 13.32
C LEU A 14 -26.98 -32.49 13.56
N SER A 15 -26.55 -32.17 14.78
CA SER A 15 -25.80 -30.94 15.01
C SER A 15 -24.46 -31.09 14.32
N SER A 16 -24.36 -30.56 13.08
CA SER A 16 -23.06 -30.28 12.49
C SER A 16 -22.38 -29.29 13.41
N GLY A 17 -21.48 -29.82 14.26
CA GLY A 17 -20.60 -29.01 15.07
C GLY A 17 -19.77 -28.17 14.12
N ILE A 18 -20.09 -26.89 14.03
CA ILE A 18 -19.16 -25.88 13.58
C ILE A 18 -18.01 -25.99 14.58
N ALA A 19 -16.89 -26.51 14.14
CA ALA A 19 -15.66 -26.46 14.93
C ALA A 19 -15.32 -24.96 15.07
N PHE A 20 -15.70 -24.36 16.19
CA PHE A 20 -15.11 -23.11 16.61
C PHE A 20 -13.61 -23.36 16.73
N ALA A 21 -12.80 -22.72 15.89
CA ALA A 21 -11.38 -22.57 16.18
C ALA A 21 -11.29 -22.11 17.65
N GLY A 22 -10.47 -22.79 18.44
CA GLY A 22 -10.45 -22.60 19.90
C GLY A 22 -10.33 -21.12 20.22
N ALA A 23 -11.18 -20.63 21.14
CA ALA A 23 -11.19 -19.22 21.53
C ALA A 23 -9.77 -18.79 21.94
N TYR A 24 -9.32 -17.64 21.47
CA TYR A 24 -8.04 -17.06 21.88
C TYR A 24 -7.92 -17.01 23.41
N THR A 25 -6.89 -17.65 23.95
CA THR A 25 -6.70 -17.79 25.41
C THR A 25 -5.62 -16.86 25.97
N GLY A 26 -4.97 -16.10 25.10
CA GLY A 26 -3.90 -15.17 25.48
C GLY A 26 -4.36 -13.96 26.28
N PRO A 27 -3.44 -13.05 26.63
CA PRO A 27 -3.73 -11.85 27.40
C PRO A 27 -4.58 -10.85 26.63
N THR A 28 -5.26 -9.96 27.35
CA THR A 28 -5.92 -8.81 26.77
C THR A 28 -4.89 -7.81 26.28
N VAL A 29 -5.08 -7.32 25.04
CA VAL A 29 -4.19 -6.38 24.35
C VAL A 29 -5.01 -5.21 23.85
N MET A 30 -4.59 -3.99 24.21
CA MET A 30 -5.09 -2.74 23.66
C MET A 30 -3.95 -2.12 22.83
N ALA A 31 -4.19 -1.90 21.56
CA ALA A 31 -3.17 -1.44 20.62
C ALA A 31 -3.71 -0.32 19.72
N ARG A 32 -2.81 0.41 19.08
CA ARG A 32 -3.14 1.51 18.18
C ARG A 32 -2.57 1.23 16.79
N ILE A 33 -3.36 1.59 15.77
CA ILE A 33 -2.92 1.62 14.37
C ILE A 33 -2.99 3.07 13.90
N ALA A 34 -1.87 3.62 13.45
CA ALA A 34 -1.85 4.90 12.74
C ALA A 34 -1.91 4.65 11.23
N SER A 35 -2.80 5.34 10.55
CA SER A 35 -2.96 5.28 9.09
C SER A 35 -2.42 6.54 8.43
N GLU A 36 -1.75 6.38 7.31
CA GLU A 36 -1.28 7.48 6.45
C GLU A 36 -2.41 8.17 5.68
N GLU A 37 -3.60 7.60 5.68
CA GLU A 37 -4.73 8.08 4.90
C GLU A 37 -5.89 8.55 5.76
N ILE A 38 -6.70 9.44 5.20
CA ILE A 38 -7.91 9.96 5.83
C ILE A 38 -8.98 8.88 6.00
N GLU A 39 -10.00 9.18 6.79
CA GLU A 39 -11.15 8.30 6.96
C GLU A 39 -11.83 8.00 5.61
N GLY A 40 -12.12 6.72 5.37
CA GLY A 40 -12.75 6.23 4.13
C GLY A 40 -11.76 5.89 3.00
N ASP A 41 -10.49 6.22 3.12
CA ASP A 41 -9.46 5.83 2.14
C ASP A 41 -8.85 4.45 2.48
N PHE A 42 -8.07 3.89 1.57
CA PHE A 42 -7.68 2.48 1.54
C PHE A 42 -7.07 1.98 2.86
N MET A 43 -5.99 2.61 3.30
CA MET A 43 -5.27 2.16 4.49
C MET A 43 -6.14 2.22 5.75
N THR A 44 -6.92 3.30 5.92
CA THR A 44 -7.82 3.45 7.07
C THR A 44 -8.95 2.44 7.03
N VAL A 45 -9.55 2.18 5.85
CA VAL A 45 -10.61 1.17 5.68
C VAL A 45 -10.10 -0.22 6.03
N TRP A 46 -8.92 -0.60 5.54
CA TRP A 46 -8.36 -1.93 5.81
C TRP A 46 -7.80 -2.07 7.23
N ALA A 47 -7.30 -0.99 7.83
CA ALA A 47 -6.96 -0.97 9.25
C ALA A 47 -8.18 -1.19 10.14
N ASN A 48 -9.34 -0.58 9.82
CA ASN A 48 -10.60 -0.81 10.54
C ASN A 48 -11.08 -2.27 10.38
N LYS A 49 -11.04 -2.83 9.14
CA LYS A 49 -11.38 -4.24 8.92
C LYS A 49 -10.47 -5.19 9.70
N PHE A 50 -9.18 -4.89 9.76
CA PHE A 50 -8.23 -5.64 10.57
C PHE A 50 -8.56 -5.55 12.07
N ALA A 51 -8.83 -4.35 12.57
CA ALA A 51 -9.21 -4.12 13.96
C ALA A 51 -10.47 -4.90 14.36
N ASP A 52 -11.51 -4.85 13.51
CA ASP A 52 -12.75 -5.60 13.71
C ASP A 52 -12.50 -7.11 13.70
N HIS A 53 -11.71 -7.61 12.74
CA HIS A 53 -11.34 -9.02 12.66
C HIS A 53 -10.61 -9.51 13.91
N MET A 54 -9.59 -8.78 14.37
CA MET A 54 -8.81 -9.17 15.55
C MET A 54 -9.66 -9.17 16.82
N LYS A 55 -10.58 -8.20 16.93
CA LYS A 55 -11.54 -8.13 18.04
C LYS A 55 -12.50 -9.33 18.03
N GLU A 56 -13.06 -9.68 16.87
CA GLU A 56 -13.95 -10.84 16.72
C GLU A 56 -13.20 -12.15 16.96
N TRP A 57 -12.06 -12.36 16.31
CA TRP A 57 -11.24 -13.55 16.44
C TRP A 57 -10.80 -13.84 17.88
N SER A 58 -10.48 -12.80 18.64
CA SER A 58 -9.99 -12.91 20.02
C SER A 58 -11.09 -12.85 21.09
N ASP A 59 -12.38 -12.83 20.72
CA ASP A 59 -13.50 -12.61 21.62
C ASP A 59 -13.33 -11.34 22.47
N GLY A 60 -12.92 -10.24 21.79
CA GLY A 60 -12.74 -8.91 22.38
C GLY A 60 -11.47 -8.72 23.21
N LYS A 61 -10.57 -9.70 23.26
CA LYS A 61 -9.32 -9.60 24.02
C LYS A 61 -8.23 -8.81 23.30
N ILE A 62 -8.18 -8.83 21.97
CA ILE A 62 -7.25 -8.02 21.18
C ILE A 62 -8.04 -6.92 20.49
N VAL A 63 -7.81 -5.69 20.89
CA VAL A 63 -8.52 -4.50 20.38
C VAL A 63 -7.49 -3.53 19.80
N PHE A 64 -7.67 -3.19 18.54
CA PHE A 64 -6.93 -2.12 17.88
C PHE A 64 -7.81 -0.89 17.72
N GLU A 65 -7.30 0.26 18.07
CA GLU A 65 -7.91 1.57 17.82
C GLU A 65 -7.21 2.20 16.60
N VAL A 66 -7.98 2.61 15.60
CA VAL A 66 -7.45 3.15 14.34
C VAL A 66 -7.45 4.67 14.37
N TYR A 67 -6.32 5.24 13.99
CA TYR A 67 -6.07 6.69 13.94
C TYR A 67 -5.81 7.09 12.49
N PRO A 68 -6.78 7.72 11.80
CA PRO A 68 -6.61 8.24 10.44
C PRO A 68 -5.56 9.34 10.36
N TYR A 69 -5.11 9.65 9.14
CA TYR A 69 -4.17 10.74 8.84
C TYR A 69 -4.55 12.04 9.55
N GLY A 70 -3.53 12.70 10.11
CA GLY A 70 -3.65 13.99 10.78
C GLY A 70 -4.10 13.91 12.24
N THR A 71 -4.49 12.72 12.76
CA THR A 71 -4.93 12.58 14.17
C THR A 71 -3.76 12.45 15.14
N LEU A 72 -2.66 11.87 14.71
CA LEU A 72 -1.43 11.69 15.51
C LEU A 72 -0.21 12.43 14.94
N GLY A 73 -0.40 13.26 13.91
CA GLY A 73 0.66 13.99 13.24
C GLY A 73 0.70 13.74 11.73
N ALA A 74 1.77 14.17 11.07
CA ALA A 74 2.02 13.90 9.66
C ALA A 74 2.56 12.47 9.46
N THR A 75 2.68 12.01 8.20
CA THR A 75 3.11 10.64 7.89
C THR A 75 4.49 10.29 8.48
N GLY A 76 5.44 11.23 8.46
CA GLY A 76 6.74 11.03 9.10
C GLY A 76 6.61 10.76 10.60
N ASP A 77 5.76 11.53 11.30
CA ASP A 77 5.57 11.43 12.74
C ASP A 77 4.99 10.07 13.14
N ILE A 78 3.96 9.58 12.41
CA ILE A 78 3.31 8.30 12.74
C ILE A 78 4.24 7.09 12.52
N ASN A 79 5.14 7.16 11.54
CA ASN A 79 6.17 6.14 11.34
C ASN A 79 7.19 6.12 12.49
N GLU A 80 7.61 7.29 12.98
CA GLU A 80 8.47 7.41 14.15
C GLU A 80 7.77 6.87 15.42
N LEU A 81 6.50 7.23 15.64
CA LEU A 81 5.70 6.71 16.75
C LEU A 81 5.59 5.17 16.72
N ALA A 82 5.50 4.56 15.53
CA ALA A 82 5.47 3.10 15.40
C ALA A 82 6.84 2.48 15.73
N GLN A 83 7.94 3.07 15.25
CA GLN A 83 9.28 2.59 15.58
C GLN A 83 9.55 2.67 17.08
N MET A 84 9.09 3.74 17.74
CA MET A 84 9.22 3.92 19.19
C MET A 84 8.25 3.06 20.02
N GLY A 85 7.29 2.37 19.41
CA GLY A 85 6.27 1.57 20.09
C GLY A 85 5.15 2.39 20.76
N VAL A 86 5.05 3.68 20.47
CA VAL A 86 3.93 4.53 20.96
C VAL A 86 2.63 4.14 20.27
N VAL A 87 2.68 3.86 18.96
CA VAL A 87 1.65 3.11 18.23
C VAL A 87 2.18 1.72 17.91
N GLN A 88 1.32 0.72 17.93
CA GLN A 88 1.71 -0.68 17.79
C GLN A 88 1.75 -1.14 16.33
N CYS A 89 1.08 -0.40 15.46
CA CYS A 89 1.10 -0.62 14.01
C CYS A 89 1.01 0.72 13.29
N VAL A 90 1.76 0.87 12.21
CA VAL A 90 1.56 1.90 11.22
C VAL A 90 1.17 1.24 9.90
N PHE A 91 0.15 1.78 9.22
CA PHE A 91 -0.12 1.44 7.85
C PHE A 91 0.32 2.64 7.00
N SER A 92 1.45 2.49 6.32
CA SER A 92 2.15 3.55 5.61
C SER A 92 2.81 3.02 4.34
N ASP A 93 3.17 3.91 3.44
CA ASP A 93 3.84 3.54 2.20
C ASP A 93 5.35 3.29 2.38
N TYR A 94 5.95 2.65 1.35
CA TYR A 94 7.38 2.35 1.30
C TYR A 94 8.26 3.62 1.34
N ALA A 95 7.76 4.76 0.85
CA ALA A 95 8.55 5.98 0.73
C ALA A 95 8.79 6.62 2.11
N TRP A 96 7.76 6.70 2.94
CA TRP A 96 7.89 7.22 4.31
C TRP A 96 8.59 6.23 5.25
N ILE A 97 8.28 4.95 5.15
CA ILE A 97 8.99 3.88 5.90
C ILE A 97 10.49 3.88 5.58
N SER A 98 10.89 4.31 4.39
CA SER A 98 12.28 4.34 3.96
C SER A 98 13.19 5.26 4.80
N ALA A 99 12.63 6.16 5.59
CA ALA A 99 13.39 6.95 6.56
C ALA A 99 14.08 6.06 7.61
N PHE A 100 13.47 4.92 7.95
CA PHE A 100 13.96 3.94 8.93
C PHE A 100 14.48 2.67 8.26
N VAL A 101 13.85 2.24 7.17
CA VAL A 101 14.21 1.04 6.42
C VAL A 101 14.57 1.45 4.98
N PRO A 102 15.79 1.98 4.74
CA PRO A 102 16.16 2.53 3.42
C PRO A 102 16.00 1.53 2.27
N GLN A 103 16.11 0.23 2.55
CA GLN A 103 15.92 -0.84 1.56
C GLN A 103 14.48 -0.93 1.04
N ALA A 104 13.47 -0.46 1.80
CA ALA A 104 12.07 -0.48 1.36
C ALA A 104 11.83 0.35 0.09
N GLN A 105 12.69 1.34 -0.20
CA GLN A 105 12.62 2.17 -1.41
C GLN A 105 12.72 1.35 -2.71
N VAL A 106 13.17 0.10 -2.67
CA VAL A 106 13.16 -0.77 -3.87
C VAL A 106 11.78 -0.87 -4.51
N LEU A 107 10.72 -0.72 -3.72
CA LEU A 107 9.33 -0.75 -4.19
C LEU A 107 8.93 0.50 -4.98
N ALA A 108 9.71 1.58 -4.88
CA ALA A 108 9.53 2.81 -5.67
C ALA A 108 10.14 2.73 -7.07
N LEU A 109 10.96 1.70 -7.36
CA LEU A 109 11.58 1.60 -8.67
C LEU A 109 10.53 1.49 -9.77
N ASN A 110 10.63 2.38 -10.74
CA ASN A 110 9.66 2.49 -11.81
C ASN A 110 9.80 1.34 -12.83
N TYR A 111 8.66 0.91 -13.40
CA TYR A 111 8.55 -0.09 -14.48
C TYR A 111 9.05 -1.50 -14.13
N ILE A 112 9.15 -1.85 -12.84
CA ILE A 112 9.53 -3.22 -12.43
C ILE A 112 8.31 -4.15 -12.28
N PHE A 113 7.16 -3.62 -11.89
CA PHE A 113 5.94 -4.41 -11.74
C PHE A 113 5.21 -4.63 -13.08
N PRO A 114 4.50 -5.76 -13.25
CA PRO A 114 3.63 -5.95 -14.41
C PRO A 114 2.50 -4.92 -14.41
N THR A 115 2.03 -4.51 -15.58
CA THR A 115 0.95 -3.52 -15.70
C THR A 115 -0.43 -4.08 -15.33
N GLU A 116 -0.55 -5.40 -15.23
CA GLU A 116 -1.76 -6.13 -14.87
C GLU A 116 -1.46 -7.11 -13.74
N GLN A 117 -2.49 -7.49 -13.00
CA GLN A 117 -2.38 -8.51 -11.93
C GLN A 117 -1.33 -8.18 -10.85
N VAL A 118 -1.15 -6.90 -10.48
CA VAL A 118 -0.23 -6.51 -9.39
C VAL A 118 -0.63 -7.18 -8.07
N PRO A 119 -1.91 -7.20 -7.64
CA PRO A 119 -2.30 -7.92 -6.42
C PRO A 119 -1.95 -9.41 -6.45
N GLN A 120 -2.17 -10.09 -7.59
CA GLN A 120 -1.84 -11.50 -7.76
C GLN A 120 -0.32 -11.73 -7.72
N THR A 121 0.45 -10.80 -8.30
CA THR A 121 1.92 -10.83 -8.24
C THR A 121 2.40 -10.70 -6.79
N LEU A 122 1.86 -9.76 -6.04
CA LEU A 122 2.19 -9.57 -4.61
C LEU A 122 1.79 -10.78 -3.77
N ASP A 123 0.59 -11.35 -3.97
CA ASP A 123 0.15 -12.55 -3.29
C ASP A 123 1.05 -13.75 -3.60
N TRP A 124 1.46 -13.92 -4.86
CA TRP A 124 2.41 -14.96 -5.24
C TRP A 124 3.77 -14.78 -4.54
N MET A 125 4.29 -13.57 -4.53
CA MET A 125 5.55 -13.21 -3.87
C MET A 125 5.50 -13.46 -2.36
N MET A 126 4.38 -13.12 -1.71
CA MET A 126 4.17 -13.38 -0.28
C MET A 126 4.21 -14.87 0.05
N LYS A 127 3.66 -15.72 -0.83
CA LYS A 127 3.54 -17.18 -0.60
C LYS A 127 4.76 -17.98 -1.03
N ASN A 128 5.47 -17.52 -2.05
CA ASN A 128 6.49 -18.32 -2.76
C ASN A 128 7.84 -17.63 -2.93
N GLY A 129 7.90 -16.29 -2.72
CA GLY A 129 9.09 -15.51 -2.98
C GLY A 129 10.09 -15.48 -1.83
N ASP A 130 11.31 -15.09 -2.15
CA ASP A 130 12.40 -14.87 -1.21
C ASP A 130 12.46 -13.38 -0.75
N PHE A 131 11.72 -12.48 -1.43
CA PHE A 131 11.75 -11.04 -1.18
C PHE A 131 11.16 -10.68 0.19
N MET A 132 9.97 -11.22 0.54
CA MET A 132 9.33 -10.90 1.82
C MET A 132 10.14 -11.35 3.03
N PRO A 133 10.72 -12.56 3.10
CA PRO A 133 11.64 -12.92 4.18
C PRO A 133 12.83 -11.98 4.30
N LEU A 134 13.40 -11.55 3.17
CA LEU A 134 14.52 -10.61 3.16
C LEU A 134 14.10 -9.22 3.64
N MET A 135 12.95 -8.71 3.17
CA MET A 135 12.39 -7.43 3.60
C MET A 135 12.07 -7.45 5.10
N THR A 136 11.42 -8.51 5.59
CA THR A 136 11.12 -8.68 7.02
C THR A 136 12.37 -8.58 7.87
N LYS A 137 13.50 -9.16 7.41
CA LYS A 137 14.76 -9.03 8.13
C LYS A 137 15.23 -7.56 8.24
N HIS A 138 15.18 -6.80 7.14
CA HIS A 138 15.58 -5.38 7.17
C HIS A 138 14.65 -4.54 8.05
N PHE A 139 13.35 -4.83 8.04
CA PHE A 139 12.39 -4.19 8.94
C PHE A 139 12.69 -4.53 10.40
N ALA A 140 12.94 -5.80 10.71
CA ALA A 140 13.24 -6.25 12.06
C ALA A 140 14.54 -5.64 12.62
N ASP A 141 15.56 -5.46 11.78
CA ASP A 141 16.81 -4.78 12.14
C ASP A 141 16.54 -3.30 12.52
N ASN A 142 15.38 -2.73 12.16
CA ASN A 142 14.94 -1.35 12.46
C ASN A 142 13.69 -1.29 13.36
N GLY A 143 13.40 -2.35 14.12
CA GLY A 143 12.35 -2.36 15.13
C GLY A 143 10.92 -2.50 14.59
N LEU A 144 10.74 -2.94 13.35
CA LEU A 144 9.44 -3.13 12.70
C LEU A 144 9.26 -4.55 12.15
N VAL A 145 8.00 -4.98 11.98
CA VAL A 145 7.62 -6.25 11.35
C VAL A 145 6.58 -5.95 10.29
N PRO A 146 6.88 -6.07 8.98
CA PRO A 146 5.90 -5.87 7.92
C PRO A 146 5.00 -7.11 7.82
N ALA A 147 3.68 -6.92 7.71
CA ALA A 147 2.74 -8.02 7.61
C ALA A 147 2.41 -8.40 6.15
N ALA A 148 2.36 -7.42 5.26
CA ALA A 148 2.11 -7.62 3.82
C ALA A 148 2.57 -6.40 3.01
N ILE A 149 2.50 -6.51 1.68
CA ILE A 149 2.56 -5.39 0.74
C ILE A 149 1.21 -5.32 0.05
N MET A 150 0.55 -4.17 0.15
CA MET A 150 -0.81 -3.95 -0.34
C MET A 150 -0.80 -3.00 -1.55
N PHE A 151 -1.49 -3.40 -2.62
CA PHE A 151 -1.65 -2.56 -3.82
C PHE A 151 -2.80 -1.58 -3.65
N GLU A 152 -2.55 -0.29 -3.94
CA GLU A 152 -3.53 0.78 -3.80
C GLU A 152 -3.88 1.47 -5.13
N GLY A 153 -3.32 0.98 -6.20
CA GLY A 153 -3.54 1.50 -7.55
C GLY A 153 -2.25 2.01 -8.20
N TRP A 154 -2.38 2.37 -9.47
CA TRP A 154 -1.30 3.00 -10.21
C TRP A 154 -1.22 4.48 -9.87
N GLN A 155 0.00 4.99 -9.76
CA GLN A 155 0.25 6.43 -9.63
C GLN A 155 -0.16 7.14 -10.92
N TRP A 156 -0.86 8.27 -10.74
CA TRP A 156 -1.21 9.22 -11.78
C TRP A 156 -0.53 10.55 -11.50
N LEU A 157 0.12 11.10 -12.51
CA LEU A 157 0.65 12.44 -12.46
C LEU A 157 -0.49 13.44 -12.66
N SER A 158 -0.72 14.35 -11.72
CA SER A 158 -1.62 15.49 -11.93
C SER A 158 -0.81 16.76 -12.15
N THR A 159 -1.20 17.57 -13.14
CA THR A 159 -0.49 18.81 -13.52
C THR A 159 -1.45 19.90 -14.01
N LYS A 160 -0.98 21.15 -14.05
CA LYS A 160 -1.71 22.26 -14.69
C LYS A 160 -1.60 22.20 -16.21
N GLU A 161 -0.42 21.85 -16.72
CA GLU A 161 -0.15 21.69 -18.15
C GLU A 161 -0.01 20.19 -18.50
N PRO A 162 -0.32 19.78 -19.73
CA PRO A 162 -0.25 18.39 -20.12
C PRO A 162 1.20 17.88 -20.11
N VAL A 163 1.39 16.63 -19.68
CA VAL A 163 2.65 15.91 -19.76
C VAL A 163 2.43 14.65 -20.59
N ASN A 164 2.98 14.65 -21.81
CA ASN A 164 2.86 13.56 -22.78
C ASN A 164 4.23 12.96 -23.16
N SER A 165 5.32 13.60 -22.76
CA SER A 165 6.70 13.20 -23.07
C SER A 165 7.66 13.62 -21.97
N LEU A 166 8.89 13.11 -21.99
CA LEU A 166 9.96 13.54 -21.08
C LEU A 166 10.28 15.03 -21.20
N SER A 167 10.15 15.61 -22.41
CA SER A 167 10.42 17.03 -22.60
C SER A 167 9.45 17.93 -21.82
N ASP A 168 8.21 17.47 -21.57
CA ASP A 168 7.21 18.19 -20.81
C ASP A 168 7.49 18.19 -19.29
N PHE A 169 8.29 17.22 -18.81
CA PHE A 169 8.73 17.19 -17.42
C PHE A 169 9.83 18.20 -17.10
N LYS A 170 10.52 18.72 -18.10
CA LYS A 170 11.71 19.56 -17.87
C LYS A 170 11.40 20.79 -17.02
N GLY A 171 11.98 20.80 -15.81
CA GLY A 171 11.86 21.89 -14.87
C GLY A 171 10.52 21.96 -14.11
N THR A 172 9.58 21.04 -14.39
CA THR A 172 8.28 20.98 -13.69
C THR A 172 8.51 20.63 -12.22
N LYS A 173 7.96 21.42 -11.33
CA LYS A 173 8.05 21.17 -9.87
C LYS A 173 7.03 20.11 -9.49
N ILE A 174 7.48 18.87 -9.33
CA ILE A 174 6.63 17.76 -8.95
C ILE A 174 6.77 17.46 -7.47
N ARG A 175 5.67 17.50 -6.74
CA ARG A 175 5.66 17.01 -5.35
C ARG A 175 5.87 15.51 -5.34
N VAL A 176 6.77 15.07 -4.47
CA VAL A 176 7.02 13.66 -4.16
C VAL A 176 6.88 13.42 -2.65
N MET A 177 6.73 12.16 -2.25
CA MET A 177 6.79 11.72 -0.86
C MET A 177 8.22 11.82 -0.31
N GLY A 178 8.41 11.57 0.98
CA GLY A 178 9.67 11.72 1.70
C GLY A 178 10.78 10.70 1.39
N SER A 179 10.87 10.20 0.14
CA SER A 179 11.88 9.21 -0.28
C SER A 179 13.00 9.85 -1.09
N LYS A 180 14.25 9.51 -0.77
CA LYS A 180 15.41 9.94 -1.54
C LYS A 180 15.39 9.36 -2.95
N LEU A 181 14.90 8.13 -3.11
CA LEU A 181 14.82 7.47 -4.41
C LEU A 181 13.80 8.16 -5.32
N LEU A 182 12.61 8.51 -4.81
CA LEU A 182 11.62 9.26 -5.59
C LEU A 182 12.17 10.61 -6.10
N VAL A 183 13.02 11.25 -5.31
CA VAL A 183 13.70 12.47 -5.77
C VAL A 183 14.62 12.16 -6.97
N GLU A 184 15.35 11.06 -6.93
CA GLU A 184 16.22 10.67 -8.06
C GLU A 184 15.42 10.20 -9.29
N ASP A 185 14.30 9.48 -9.11
CA ASP A 185 13.40 9.06 -10.20
C ASP A 185 12.86 10.26 -10.98
N TYR A 186 12.30 11.25 -10.27
CA TYR A 186 11.73 12.43 -10.93
C TYR A 186 12.80 13.38 -11.49
N LYS A 187 14.01 13.41 -10.91
CA LYS A 187 15.16 14.09 -11.52
C LYS A 187 15.58 13.41 -12.82
N ALA A 188 15.60 12.08 -12.87
CA ALA A 188 15.92 11.33 -14.09
C ALA A 188 14.93 11.66 -15.22
N TYR A 189 13.68 11.94 -14.89
CA TYR A 189 12.68 12.43 -15.85
C TYR A 189 12.84 13.91 -16.23
N GLY A 190 13.77 14.62 -15.61
CA GLY A 190 14.03 16.04 -15.87
C GLY A 190 13.18 17.00 -15.06
N ALA A 191 12.35 16.51 -14.12
CA ALA A 191 11.57 17.32 -13.20
C ALA A 191 12.41 17.95 -12.09
N SER A 192 11.79 18.87 -11.36
CA SER A 192 12.29 19.45 -10.11
C SER A 192 11.48 18.88 -8.93
N PRO A 193 11.83 17.69 -8.39
CA PRO A 193 11.07 17.07 -7.34
C PRO A 193 11.15 17.84 -6.03
N THR A 194 10.01 18.00 -5.37
CA THR A 194 9.86 18.74 -4.10
C THR A 194 9.22 17.81 -3.07
N PRO A 195 9.97 17.25 -2.12
CA PRO A 195 9.40 16.51 -1.00
C PRO A 195 8.47 17.40 -0.17
N MET A 196 7.25 16.91 0.12
CA MET A 196 6.24 17.69 0.83
C MET A 196 5.25 16.74 1.52
N SER A 197 4.79 17.10 2.73
CA SER A 197 3.76 16.35 3.46
C SER A 197 2.44 16.28 2.70
N TYR A 198 1.71 15.17 2.86
CA TYR A 198 0.48 14.89 2.12
C TYR A 198 -0.59 16.01 2.29
N GLY A 199 -0.80 16.47 3.53
CA GLY A 199 -1.77 17.54 3.82
C GLY A 199 -1.42 18.92 3.26
N GLU A 200 -0.17 19.15 2.83
CA GLU A 200 0.28 20.43 2.26
C GLU A 200 0.11 20.50 0.75
N VAL A 201 -0.15 19.36 0.09
CA VAL A 201 -0.14 19.25 -1.38
C VAL A 201 -1.21 20.13 -2.03
N TYR A 202 -2.45 20.13 -1.53
CA TYR A 202 -3.53 20.96 -2.10
C TYR A 202 -3.15 22.44 -2.11
N SER A 203 -2.69 22.94 -0.97
CA SER A 203 -2.26 24.36 -0.85
C SER A 203 -1.03 24.64 -1.70
N GLY A 204 -0.08 23.72 -1.78
CA GLY A 204 1.10 23.83 -2.64
C GLY A 204 0.73 23.96 -4.12
N LEU A 205 -0.21 23.14 -4.60
CA LEU A 205 -0.75 23.18 -5.96
C LEU A 205 -1.53 24.48 -6.22
N GLN A 206 -2.38 24.87 -5.27
CA GLN A 206 -3.20 26.09 -5.40
C GLN A 206 -2.34 27.36 -5.48
N MET A 207 -1.33 27.46 -4.64
CA MET A 207 -0.43 28.61 -4.60
C MET A 207 0.68 28.57 -5.68
N GLY A 208 0.82 27.47 -6.44
CA GLY A 208 1.87 27.31 -7.45
C GLY A 208 3.27 27.10 -6.88
N LEU A 209 3.38 26.64 -5.63
CA LEU A 209 4.66 26.20 -5.04
C LEU A 209 5.16 24.94 -5.75
N ILE A 210 4.23 24.09 -6.18
CA ILE A 210 4.43 22.92 -7.01
C ILE A 210 3.49 22.97 -8.22
N ASP A 211 3.93 22.41 -9.34
CA ASP A 211 3.16 22.40 -10.60
C ASP A 211 2.31 21.13 -10.73
N GLY A 212 2.72 20.07 -10.06
CA GLY A 212 2.05 18.78 -10.09
C GLY A 212 2.42 17.88 -8.91
N GLN A 213 1.77 16.71 -8.85
CA GLN A 213 1.97 15.67 -7.85
C GLN A 213 1.64 14.30 -8.43
N VAL A 214 2.00 13.23 -7.74
CA VAL A 214 1.67 11.85 -8.07
C VAL A 214 0.92 11.19 -6.93
N ASN A 215 -0.18 10.54 -7.26
CA ASN A 215 -1.02 9.72 -6.38
C ASN A 215 -1.97 8.84 -7.20
N PRO A 216 -2.53 7.76 -6.63
CA PRO A 216 -3.65 7.05 -7.23
C PRO A 216 -4.90 7.94 -7.34
N LEU A 217 -5.84 7.58 -8.23
CA LEU A 217 -7.04 8.38 -8.47
C LEU A 217 -7.91 8.57 -7.22
N PHE A 218 -7.99 7.56 -6.34
CA PHE A 218 -8.76 7.70 -5.10
C PHE A 218 -8.20 8.84 -4.22
N ALA A 219 -6.88 8.92 -4.06
CA ALA A 219 -6.22 9.95 -3.26
C ALA A 219 -6.33 11.34 -3.91
N ILE A 220 -6.20 11.42 -5.25
CA ILE A 220 -6.44 12.67 -6.00
C ILE A 220 -7.87 13.17 -5.79
N TYR A 221 -8.85 12.24 -5.73
CA TYR A 221 -10.25 12.57 -5.50
C TYR A 221 -10.53 12.98 -4.06
N SER A 222 -10.11 12.17 -3.07
CA SER A 222 -10.40 12.40 -1.66
C SER A 222 -9.76 13.69 -1.12
N MET A 223 -8.53 14.00 -1.57
CA MET A 223 -7.80 15.22 -1.23
C MET A 223 -8.09 16.40 -2.14
N LYS A 224 -9.04 16.26 -3.10
CA LYS A 224 -9.49 17.31 -3.99
C LYS A 224 -8.41 17.92 -4.90
N PHE A 225 -7.30 17.20 -5.11
CA PHE A 225 -6.20 17.73 -5.95
C PHE A 225 -6.66 18.05 -7.36
N PHE A 226 -7.64 17.31 -7.90
CA PHE A 226 -8.21 17.53 -9.22
C PHE A 226 -8.88 18.93 -9.38
N GLU A 227 -9.33 19.55 -8.28
CA GLU A 227 -9.94 20.89 -8.36
C GLU A 227 -8.94 21.95 -8.83
N VAL A 228 -7.67 21.81 -8.44
CA VAL A 228 -6.57 22.74 -8.72
C VAL A 228 -5.60 22.26 -9.81
N GLN A 229 -5.93 21.15 -10.49
CA GLN A 229 -5.16 20.55 -11.59
C GLN A 229 -6.03 20.39 -12.83
N ASN A 230 -5.45 20.38 -14.04
CA ASN A 230 -6.20 20.32 -15.31
C ASN A 230 -5.98 18.99 -16.05
N HIS A 231 -4.86 18.33 -15.80
CA HIS A 231 -4.44 17.12 -16.52
C HIS A 231 -4.08 16.02 -15.54
N LEU A 232 -4.53 14.80 -15.84
CA LEU A 232 -4.14 13.57 -15.18
C LEU A 232 -3.49 12.66 -16.21
N THR A 233 -2.20 12.36 -16.05
CA THR A 233 -1.46 11.49 -16.98
C THR A 233 -1.10 10.17 -16.31
N GLN A 234 -1.50 9.06 -16.94
CA GLN A 234 -1.15 7.73 -16.46
C GLN A 234 0.21 7.32 -17.04
N LEU A 235 1.23 7.29 -16.21
CA LEU A 235 2.58 6.87 -16.58
C LEU A 235 2.72 5.34 -16.54
N LYS A 236 1.92 4.64 -15.72
CA LYS A 236 2.07 3.20 -15.38
C LYS A 236 3.49 2.86 -14.91
N SER A 237 4.16 3.80 -14.30
CA SER A 237 5.55 3.67 -13.90
C SER A 237 5.71 2.90 -12.60
N GLU A 238 4.91 3.24 -11.60
CA GLU A 238 4.94 2.60 -10.29
C GLU A 238 3.55 2.36 -9.73
N PRO A 239 3.30 1.23 -9.05
CA PRO A 239 2.13 1.06 -8.21
C PRO A 239 2.33 1.81 -6.88
N PHE A 240 1.27 2.37 -6.31
CA PHE A 240 1.28 2.80 -4.93
C PHE A 240 1.10 1.58 -4.02
N LEU A 241 2.01 1.41 -3.07
CA LEU A 241 2.09 0.22 -2.25
C LEU A 241 2.17 0.59 -0.77
N GLY A 242 1.18 0.17 0.00
CA GLY A 242 1.16 0.33 1.45
C GLY A 242 1.69 -0.91 2.19
N ILE A 243 2.23 -0.70 3.38
CA ILE A 243 2.80 -1.74 4.21
C ILE A 243 2.25 -1.59 5.63
N PRO A 244 1.37 -2.49 6.10
CA PRO A 244 1.05 -2.57 7.52
C PRO A 244 2.27 -3.12 8.26
N ALA A 245 2.92 -2.27 9.06
CA ALA A 245 4.14 -2.57 9.80
C ALA A 245 3.91 -2.44 11.30
N PHE A 246 4.19 -3.50 12.02
CA PHE A 246 4.03 -3.58 13.48
C PHE A 246 5.33 -3.23 14.19
N ASN A 247 5.24 -2.52 15.33
CA ASN A 247 6.38 -2.41 16.22
C ASN A 247 6.85 -3.82 16.63
N LYS A 248 8.15 -4.05 16.51
CA LYS A 248 8.73 -5.39 16.69
C LYS A 248 8.57 -5.91 18.11
N ASP A 249 8.82 -5.08 19.13
CA ASP A 249 8.73 -5.52 20.53
C ASP A 249 7.28 -5.84 20.90
N PHE A 250 6.33 -5.04 20.41
CA PHE A 250 4.91 -5.34 20.53
C PHE A 250 4.54 -6.68 19.86
N PHE A 251 4.94 -6.85 18.59
CA PHE A 251 4.62 -8.05 17.80
C PHE A 251 5.21 -9.31 18.45
N ASP A 252 6.48 -9.26 18.87
CA ASP A 252 7.15 -10.38 19.52
C ASP A 252 6.57 -10.73 20.90
N GLY A 253 5.97 -9.73 21.58
CA GLY A 253 5.27 -9.91 22.86
C GLY A 253 3.90 -10.59 22.74
N LEU A 254 3.33 -10.70 21.53
CA LEU A 254 2.08 -11.40 21.30
C LEU A 254 2.27 -12.91 21.34
N THR A 255 1.18 -13.66 21.62
CA THR A 255 1.19 -15.12 21.47
C THR A 255 1.45 -15.52 20.02
N LYS A 256 2.02 -16.71 19.80
CA LYS A 256 2.29 -17.20 18.43
C LYS A 256 1.04 -17.32 17.58
N GLU A 257 -0.11 -17.63 18.20
CA GLU A 257 -1.41 -17.68 17.53
C GLU A 257 -1.83 -16.28 17.06
N ALA A 258 -1.69 -15.25 17.91
CA ALA A 258 -2.01 -13.88 17.52
C ALA A 258 -1.07 -13.33 16.44
N GLN A 259 0.24 -13.63 16.53
CA GLN A 259 1.20 -13.29 15.47
C GLN A 259 0.79 -13.92 14.13
N ALA A 260 0.45 -15.21 14.15
CA ALA A 260 0.04 -15.93 12.94
C ALA A 260 -1.26 -15.39 12.35
N GLU A 261 -2.24 -15.05 13.20
CA GLU A 261 -3.52 -14.49 12.74
C GLU A 261 -3.36 -13.10 12.13
N ILE A 262 -2.53 -12.24 12.73
CA ILE A 262 -2.19 -10.92 12.16
C ILE A 262 -1.62 -11.08 10.75
N ILE A 263 -0.60 -11.92 10.60
CA ILE A 263 0.04 -12.13 9.29
C ILE A 263 -0.96 -12.75 8.30
N LYS A 264 -1.74 -13.73 8.75
CA LYS A 264 -2.75 -14.40 7.92
C LYS A 264 -3.80 -13.40 7.39
N PHE A 265 -4.35 -12.52 8.24
CA PHE A 265 -5.32 -11.52 7.83
C PHE A 265 -4.77 -10.66 6.68
N TRP A 266 -3.59 -10.09 6.86
CA TRP A 266 -3.02 -9.20 5.85
C TRP A 266 -2.64 -9.93 4.55
N GLN A 267 -2.17 -11.16 4.63
CA GLN A 267 -1.90 -11.98 3.45
C GLN A 267 -3.18 -12.32 2.69
N ASP A 268 -4.22 -12.75 3.40
CA ASP A 268 -5.53 -13.06 2.79
C ASP A 268 -6.22 -11.80 2.23
N ALA A 269 -5.88 -10.62 2.74
CA ALA A 269 -6.42 -9.35 2.29
C ALA A 269 -5.82 -8.86 0.96
N ILE A 270 -4.66 -9.33 0.51
CA ILE A 270 -3.94 -8.79 -0.67
C ILE A 270 -4.85 -8.77 -1.92
N ILE A 271 -5.50 -9.89 -2.24
CA ILE A 271 -6.36 -9.97 -3.44
C ILE A 271 -7.65 -9.16 -3.27
N PRO A 272 -8.49 -9.37 -2.24
CA PRO A 272 -9.74 -8.63 -2.10
C PRO A 272 -9.54 -7.13 -1.92
N ALA A 273 -8.44 -6.71 -1.28
CA ALA A 273 -8.09 -5.30 -1.18
C ALA A 273 -7.71 -4.70 -2.54
N GLY A 274 -6.90 -5.43 -3.32
CA GLY A 274 -6.53 -5.03 -4.67
C GLY A 274 -7.73 -4.89 -5.60
N GLU A 275 -8.70 -5.80 -5.53
CA GLU A 275 -9.96 -5.71 -6.30
C GLU A 275 -10.80 -4.51 -5.85
N TRP A 276 -10.96 -4.31 -4.54
CA TRP A 276 -11.70 -3.19 -3.97
C TRP A 276 -11.13 -1.84 -4.41
N ILE A 277 -9.80 -1.67 -4.28
CA ILE A 277 -9.16 -0.39 -4.64
C ILE A 277 -9.14 -0.14 -6.14
N THR A 278 -9.05 -1.18 -6.95
CA THR A 278 -9.15 -1.05 -8.41
C THR A 278 -10.53 -0.49 -8.80
N ALA A 279 -11.60 -1.05 -8.24
CA ALA A 279 -12.96 -0.55 -8.45
C ALA A 279 -13.15 0.89 -7.92
N ARG A 280 -12.55 1.21 -6.75
CA ARG A 280 -12.59 2.54 -6.16
C ARG A 280 -11.88 3.56 -7.04
N ASN A 281 -10.66 3.28 -7.51
CA ASN A 281 -9.92 4.16 -8.42
C ASN A 281 -10.70 4.47 -9.70
N GLN A 282 -11.32 3.45 -10.29
CA GLN A 282 -12.18 3.64 -11.47
C GLN A 282 -13.37 4.55 -11.16
N SER A 283 -14.09 4.27 -10.08
CA SER A 283 -15.25 5.06 -9.64
C SER A 283 -14.87 6.52 -9.38
N ASP A 284 -13.77 6.77 -8.69
CA ASP A 284 -13.35 8.12 -8.34
C ASP A 284 -12.82 8.88 -9.57
N GLY A 285 -12.20 8.20 -10.53
CA GLY A 285 -11.90 8.76 -11.86
C GLY A 285 -13.15 9.25 -12.59
N GLU A 286 -14.24 8.46 -12.59
CA GLU A 286 -15.51 8.87 -13.21
C GLU A 286 -16.20 10.03 -12.44
N LYS A 287 -16.11 10.04 -11.11
CA LYS A 287 -16.61 11.18 -10.32
C LYS A 287 -15.86 12.47 -10.66
N MET A 288 -14.52 12.44 -10.74
CA MET A 288 -13.72 13.61 -11.14
C MET A 288 -14.11 14.13 -12.50
N LYS A 289 -14.30 13.26 -13.50
CA LYS A 289 -14.77 13.69 -14.85
C LYS A 289 -16.13 14.37 -14.79
N LYS A 290 -17.05 13.90 -13.93
CA LYS A 290 -18.38 14.47 -13.76
C LYS A 290 -18.34 15.79 -13.02
N GLU A 291 -17.54 15.90 -11.96
CA GLU A 291 -17.43 17.10 -11.11
C GLU A 291 -16.64 18.23 -11.81
N LYS A 292 -15.60 17.85 -12.59
CA LYS A 292 -14.77 18.79 -13.36
C LYS A 292 -14.68 18.32 -14.83
N PRO A 293 -15.68 18.62 -15.69
CA PRO A 293 -15.68 18.21 -17.10
C PRO A 293 -14.49 18.72 -17.93
N SER A 294 -13.80 19.77 -17.46
CA SER A 294 -12.58 20.30 -18.08
C SER A 294 -11.31 19.51 -17.73
N LEU A 295 -11.37 18.56 -16.80
CA LEU A 295 -10.24 17.73 -16.41
C LEU A 295 -9.93 16.73 -17.52
N MET A 296 -8.70 16.76 -18.02
CA MET A 296 -8.24 15.90 -19.11
C MET A 296 -7.48 14.68 -18.58
N PHE A 297 -7.86 13.50 -19.07
CA PHE A 297 -7.17 12.24 -18.75
C PHE A 297 -6.32 11.84 -19.95
N HIS A 298 -5.03 11.56 -19.70
CA HIS A 298 -4.06 11.18 -20.71
C HIS A 298 -3.46 9.81 -20.38
N THR A 299 -3.12 9.09 -21.43
CA THR A 299 -2.30 7.87 -21.34
C THR A 299 -1.14 8.06 -22.31
N LEU A 300 0.08 7.80 -21.85
CA LEU A 300 1.26 7.86 -22.70
C LEU A 300 1.17 6.78 -23.79
N ASP A 301 1.66 7.11 -24.97
CA ASP A 301 1.88 6.11 -26.00
C ASP A 301 3.12 5.23 -25.72
N ASP A 302 3.28 4.14 -26.45
CA ASP A 302 4.36 3.18 -26.21
C ASP A 302 5.76 3.79 -26.41
N ALA A 303 5.90 4.78 -27.28
CA ALA A 303 7.17 5.46 -27.51
C ALA A 303 7.55 6.32 -26.31
N ALA A 304 6.62 7.12 -25.80
CA ALA A 304 6.81 7.90 -24.57
C ALA A 304 7.10 6.99 -23.38
N VAL A 305 6.33 5.91 -23.19
CA VAL A 305 6.58 4.92 -22.12
C VAL A 305 7.99 4.36 -22.21
N ALA A 306 8.47 4.03 -23.42
CA ALA A 306 9.84 3.52 -23.61
C ALA A 306 10.92 4.55 -23.21
N GLU A 307 10.71 5.84 -23.49
CA GLU A 307 11.62 6.90 -23.06
C GLU A 307 11.65 7.04 -21.52
N PHE A 308 10.49 7.07 -20.86
CA PHE A 308 10.41 7.11 -19.39
C PHE A 308 11.07 5.89 -18.76
N LYS A 309 10.84 4.70 -19.30
CA LYS A 309 11.44 3.45 -18.81
C LYS A 309 12.96 3.49 -18.93
N ALA A 310 13.51 3.94 -20.06
CA ALA A 310 14.96 4.06 -20.25
C ALA A 310 15.59 5.01 -19.20
N GLN A 311 14.91 6.09 -18.84
CA GLN A 311 15.40 6.97 -17.77
C GLN A 311 15.28 6.32 -16.39
N ALA A 312 14.18 5.63 -16.09
CA ALA A 312 13.98 4.94 -14.82
C ALA A 312 15.07 3.90 -14.55
N GLU A 313 15.50 3.15 -15.56
CA GLU A 313 16.57 2.15 -15.43
C GLU A 313 17.92 2.77 -14.99
N THR A 314 18.16 4.06 -15.27
CA THR A 314 19.37 4.77 -14.81
C THR A 314 19.38 5.00 -13.30
N VAL A 315 18.24 4.86 -12.62
CA VAL A 315 18.08 5.10 -11.17
C VAL A 315 18.36 3.84 -10.33
N TYR A 316 18.36 2.64 -10.93
CA TYR A 316 18.61 1.39 -10.20
C TYR A 316 19.95 1.39 -9.43
N PRO A 317 21.07 1.84 -10.00
CA PRO A 317 22.32 2.00 -9.25
C PRO A 317 22.21 2.99 -8.09
N LYS A 318 21.39 4.06 -8.25
CA LYS A 318 21.13 5.04 -7.19
C LYS A 318 20.36 4.43 -6.02
N TYR A 319 19.38 3.56 -6.28
CA TYR A 319 18.73 2.80 -5.23
C TYR A 319 19.75 2.02 -4.38
N VAL A 320 20.69 1.31 -5.02
CA VAL A 320 21.70 0.52 -4.31
C VAL A 320 22.60 1.41 -3.43
N GLU A 321 22.97 2.59 -3.92
CA GLU A 321 23.73 3.58 -3.15
C GLU A 321 22.93 4.10 -1.95
N ILE A 322 21.67 4.55 -2.18
CA ILE A 322 20.81 5.16 -1.17
C ILE A 322 20.38 4.15 -0.09
N GLY A 323 19.99 2.97 -0.50
CA GLY A 323 19.52 1.91 0.39
C GLY A 323 20.65 1.24 1.19
N GLY A 324 21.90 1.37 0.74
CA GLY A 324 23.09 0.91 1.45
C GLY A 324 23.20 -0.61 1.54
N LYS A 325 23.67 -1.10 2.69
CA LYS A 325 23.97 -2.52 2.87
C LYS A 325 22.75 -3.41 2.65
N GLY A 326 22.87 -4.37 1.75
CA GLY A 326 21.81 -5.34 1.43
C GLY A 326 20.90 -4.91 0.27
N SER A 327 20.96 -3.67 -0.19
CA SER A 327 20.07 -3.15 -1.23
C SER A 327 20.24 -3.83 -2.59
N GLN A 328 21.48 -4.16 -2.99
CA GLN A 328 21.68 -4.94 -4.22
C GLN A 328 20.94 -6.28 -4.15
N LYS A 329 21.08 -7.00 -3.03
CA LYS A 329 20.37 -8.26 -2.83
C LYS A 329 18.85 -8.09 -2.81
N MET A 330 18.35 -7.00 -2.22
CA MET A 330 16.92 -6.68 -2.23
C MET A 330 16.41 -6.49 -3.65
N LEU A 331 17.13 -5.70 -4.47
CA LEU A 331 16.80 -5.46 -5.86
C LEU A 331 16.80 -6.76 -6.68
N ASP A 332 17.88 -7.53 -6.61
CA ASP A 332 18.00 -8.79 -7.35
C ASP A 332 16.91 -9.79 -6.97
N THR A 333 16.60 -9.87 -5.67
CA THR A 333 15.54 -10.77 -5.15
C THR A 333 14.16 -10.31 -5.59
N LEU A 334 13.86 -9.00 -5.51
CA LEU A 334 12.58 -8.44 -5.98
C LEU A 334 12.36 -8.70 -7.46
N LEU A 335 13.36 -8.40 -8.30
CA LEU A 335 13.25 -8.61 -9.74
C LEU A 335 13.08 -10.09 -10.10
N LYS A 336 13.79 -10.98 -9.39
CA LYS A 336 13.61 -12.42 -9.54
C LYS A 336 12.21 -12.87 -9.19
N ASP A 337 11.70 -12.48 -8.03
CA ASP A 337 10.39 -12.89 -7.55
C ASP A 337 9.27 -12.35 -8.45
N ILE A 338 9.39 -11.11 -8.95
CA ILE A 338 8.45 -10.57 -9.94
C ILE A 338 8.49 -11.38 -11.24
N ALA A 339 9.68 -11.75 -11.73
CA ALA A 339 9.81 -12.54 -12.95
C ALA A 339 9.21 -13.95 -12.78
N ASP A 340 9.45 -14.59 -11.63
CA ASP A 340 8.89 -15.90 -11.31
C ASP A 340 7.37 -15.85 -11.15
N ALA A 341 6.84 -14.81 -10.49
CA ALA A 341 5.41 -14.56 -10.38
C ALA A 341 4.75 -14.35 -11.75
N LYS A 342 5.33 -13.49 -12.60
CA LYS A 342 4.84 -13.28 -13.97
C LYS A 342 4.75 -14.58 -14.75
N LYS A 343 5.79 -15.43 -14.67
CA LYS A 343 5.80 -16.74 -15.31
C LYS A 343 4.72 -17.66 -14.77
N ALA A 344 4.54 -17.71 -13.44
CA ALA A 344 3.55 -18.56 -12.79
C ALA A 344 2.10 -18.13 -13.11
N LEU A 345 1.87 -16.82 -13.23
CA LEU A 345 0.55 -16.22 -13.50
C LEU A 345 0.26 -16.05 -15.00
N GLY A 346 1.22 -16.31 -15.89
CA GLY A 346 1.06 -16.10 -17.34
C GLY A 346 0.95 -14.62 -17.72
N VAL A 347 1.51 -13.70 -16.94
CA VAL A 347 1.50 -12.25 -17.17
C VAL A 347 2.76 -11.84 -17.98
N LYS A 348 2.57 -10.89 -18.92
CA LYS A 348 3.65 -10.35 -19.74
C LYS A 348 4.46 -9.25 -19.03
#